data_a660dd38aa45850323aba4233e649ac4
#
_entry.id   a660dd38aa45850323aba4233e649ac4
#
_cell.length_a   1.000
_cell.length_b   1.000
_cell.length_c   1.000
_cell.angle_alpha   90.00
_cell.angle_beta   90.00
_cell.angle_gamma   90.00
#
_symmetry.space_group_name_H-M   'P 1'
#
loop_
_entity.id
_entity.type
_entity.pdbx_description
1 polymer ?
#
loop_
_entity_poly.entity_id
_entity_poly.type
_entity_poly.pdbx_seq_one_letter_code
_entity_poly.pdbx_strand_id
1 'polypeptide(L)'
;MQMPNPIRRWFFDQMAAWCMLFRRRDLALEYYGKMLELDPGDPLALASIAFQTAQQGRRQEALAAFDRLLAVQPDDAEAHFNRGFLLEDMNEREGAMAAFRRAIAINPDHDRAHYGLALSLISARRLEEALVPLKKNTKLQPMSPYGWYQLARVQHELGRTDETQQVLDHLARFEPKIARQLERETGLRASTLS
;
A
#
# COMPACT_ATOMS: atom_id res chain seq x y z
N MET A 1 -16.39 40.40 -13.17
CA MET A 1 -15.72 39.60 -14.23
C MET A 1 -15.30 38.27 -13.57
N GLN A 2 -15.92 37.14 -13.93
CA GLN A 2 -15.54 35.85 -13.36
C GLN A 2 -14.21 35.41 -13.99
N MET A 3 -13.28 34.94 -13.15
CA MET A 3 -12.01 34.37 -13.63
C MET A 3 -12.28 33.12 -14.48
N PRO A 4 -11.53 32.89 -15.58
CA PRO A 4 -11.62 31.67 -16.39
C PRO A 4 -11.41 30.41 -15.54
N ASN A 5 -12.11 29.31 -15.87
CA ASN A 5 -12.04 28.06 -15.12
C ASN A 5 -10.60 27.55 -14.85
N PRO A 6 -9.64 27.59 -15.81
CA PRO A 6 -8.27 27.14 -15.53
C PRO A 6 -7.56 27.98 -14.45
N ILE A 7 -7.79 29.30 -14.42
CA ILE A 7 -7.20 30.19 -13.41
C ILE A 7 -7.83 29.92 -12.04
N ARG A 8 -9.17 29.73 -11.97
CA ARG A 8 -9.86 29.37 -10.73
C ARG A 8 -9.39 28.02 -10.20
N ARG A 9 -9.23 27.01 -11.07
CA ARG A 9 -8.69 25.69 -10.72
C ARG A 9 -7.28 25.83 -10.11
N TRP A 10 -6.39 26.53 -10.81
CA TRP A 10 -5.03 26.79 -10.32
C TRP A 10 -5.03 27.49 -8.96
N PHE A 11 -5.88 28.52 -8.78
CA PHE A 11 -6.00 29.24 -7.51
C PHE A 11 -6.44 28.29 -6.38
N PHE A 12 -7.44 27.44 -6.60
CA PHE A 12 -7.90 26.49 -5.59
C PHE A 12 -6.84 25.44 -5.24
N ASP A 13 -6.08 24.97 -6.22
CA ASP A 13 -4.95 24.06 -6.00
C ASP A 13 -3.88 24.71 -5.12
N GLN A 14 -3.48 25.96 -5.40
CA GLN A 14 -2.51 26.68 -4.59
C GLN A 14 -3.04 26.89 -3.15
N MET A 15 -4.29 27.26 -2.98
CA MET A 15 -4.91 27.44 -1.66
C MET A 15 -4.97 26.12 -0.89
N ALA A 16 -5.31 25.02 -1.54
CA ALA A 16 -5.27 23.70 -0.93
C ALA A 16 -3.85 23.32 -0.47
N ALA A 17 -2.85 23.55 -1.32
CA ALA A 17 -1.44 23.29 -0.98
C ALA A 17 -0.97 24.12 0.22
N TRP A 18 -1.31 25.42 0.29
CA TRP A 18 -1.05 26.26 1.47
C TRP A 18 -1.74 25.74 2.73
N CYS A 19 -3.02 25.33 2.62
CA CYS A 19 -3.75 24.75 3.73
C CYS A 19 -3.09 23.46 4.24
N MET A 20 -2.59 22.61 3.34
CA MET A 20 -1.84 21.39 3.69
C MET A 20 -0.54 21.72 4.42
N LEU A 21 0.23 22.72 3.96
CA LEU A 21 1.47 23.15 4.59
C LEU A 21 1.23 23.58 6.05
N PHE A 22 0.12 24.30 6.32
CA PHE A 22 -0.26 24.77 7.65
C PHE A 22 -1.15 23.76 8.41
N ARG A 23 -1.24 22.50 7.96
CA ARG A 23 -2.03 21.43 8.58
C ARG A 23 -3.53 21.71 8.69
N ARG A 24 -4.07 22.63 7.89
CA ARG A 24 -5.49 22.95 7.82
C ARG A 24 -6.22 22.03 6.85
N ARG A 25 -6.25 20.74 7.19
CA ARG A 25 -6.71 19.66 6.28
C ARG A 25 -8.16 19.85 5.83
N ASP A 26 -9.05 20.25 6.73
CA ASP A 26 -10.47 20.41 6.38
C ASP A 26 -10.67 21.55 5.37
N LEU A 27 -9.94 22.66 5.54
CA LEU A 27 -9.97 23.76 4.58
C LEU A 27 -9.34 23.37 3.23
N ALA A 28 -8.32 22.51 3.23
CA ALA A 28 -7.78 21.97 1.99
C ALA A 28 -8.82 21.12 1.24
N LEU A 29 -9.58 20.28 1.97
CA LEU A 29 -10.68 19.50 1.39
C LEU A 29 -11.77 20.37 0.77
N GLU A 30 -12.10 21.54 1.37
CA GLU A 30 -13.02 22.50 0.77
C GLU A 30 -12.51 23.04 -0.58
N TYR A 31 -11.20 23.35 -0.67
CA TYR A 31 -10.62 23.82 -1.94
C TYR A 31 -10.58 22.73 -2.99
N TYR A 32 -10.24 21.47 -2.64
CA TYR A 32 -10.36 20.35 -3.55
C TYR A 32 -11.82 20.12 -3.99
N GLY A 33 -12.78 20.29 -3.09
CA GLY A 33 -14.21 20.30 -3.42
C GLY A 33 -14.57 21.33 -4.48
N LYS A 34 -14.06 22.57 -4.35
CA LYS A 34 -14.24 23.63 -5.36
C LYS A 34 -13.59 23.32 -6.69
N MET A 35 -12.48 22.53 -6.71
CA MET A 35 -11.91 22.04 -7.97
C MET A 35 -12.87 21.04 -8.63
N LEU A 36 -13.49 20.14 -7.86
CA LEU A 36 -14.48 19.19 -8.39
C LEU A 36 -15.80 19.85 -8.84
N GLU A 37 -16.14 21.04 -8.34
CA GLU A 37 -17.24 21.86 -8.88
C GLU A 37 -16.93 22.39 -10.28
N LEU A 38 -15.64 22.64 -10.60
CA LEU A 38 -15.18 23.09 -11.91
C LEU A 38 -14.99 21.93 -12.88
N ASP A 39 -14.46 20.83 -12.39
CA ASP A 39 -14.23 19.59 -13.11
C ASP A 39 -14.47 18.39 -12.19
N PRO A 40 -15.64 17.72 -12.30
CA PRO A 40 -15.97 16.56 -11.46
C PRO A 40 -15.03 15.37 -11.60
N GLY A 41 -14.22 15.35 -12.67
CA GLY A 41 -13.24 14.31 -12.96
C GLY A 41 -11.79 14.73 -12.65
N ASP A 42 -11.55 15.89 -12.02
CA ASP A 42 -10.17 16.35 -11.70
C ASP A 42 -9.38 15.30 -10.89
N PRO A 43 -8.37 14.64 -11.49
CA PRO A 43 -7.69 13.53 -10.83
C PRO A 43 -6.91 13.98 -9.58
N LEU A 44 -6.32 15.19 -9.60
CA LEU A 44 -5.57 15.72 -8.46
C LEU A 44 -6.49 15.96 -7.26
N ALA A 45 -7.65 16.55 -7.49
CA ALA A 45 -8.63 16.80 -6.43
C ALA A 45 -9.18 15.48 -5.87
N LEU A 46 -9.52 14.52 -6.75
CA LEU A 46 -10.00 13.18 -6.34
C LEU A 46 -8.95 12.42 -5.53
N ALA A 47 -7.69 12.38 -5.99
CA ALA A 47 -6.60 11.72 -5.28
C ALA A 47 -6.34 12.36 -3.91
N SER A 48 -6.34 13.71 -3.86
CA SER A 48 -6.11 14.46 -2.64
C SER A 48 -7.24 14.24 -1.61
N ILE A 49 -8.49 14.27 -2.04
CA ILE A 49 -9.64 13.99 -1.17
C ILE A 49 -9.57 12.55 -0.65
N ALA A 50 -9.34 11.57 -1.53
CA ALA A 50 -9.24 10.17 -1.16
C ALA A 50 -8.17 9.96 -0.07
N PHE A 51 -6.98 10.51 -0.28
CA PHE A 51 -5.87 10.37 0.66
C PHE A 51 -6.14 11.09 1.99
N GLN A 52 -6.64 12.34 1.97
CA GLN A 52 -6.90 13.10 3.19
C GLN A 52 -8.04 12.51 4.02
N THR A 53 -9.12 12.08 3.38
CA THR A 53 -10.26 11.44 4.07
C THR A 53 -9.87 10.08 4.64
N ALA A 54 -9.02 9.29 3.93
CA ALA A 54 -8.45 8.05 4.46
C ALA A 54 -7.62 8.32 5.73
N GLN A 55 -6.75 9.33 5.71
CA GLN A 55 -5.96 9.70 6.89
C GLN A 55 -6.81 10.20 8.08
N GLN A 56 -7.98 10.75 7.82
CA GLN A 56 -8.93 11.17 8.86
C GLN A 56 -9.80 10.01 9.37
N GLY A 57 -9.62 8.78 8.84
CA GLY A 57 -10.44 7.63 9.17
C GLY A 57 -11.85 7.64 8.54
N ARG A 58 -12.12 8.56 7.61
CA ARG A 58 -13.39 8.68 6.87
C ARG A 58 -13.40 7.68 5.70
N ARG A 59 -13.39 6.39 6.05
CA ARG A 59 -13.08 5.28 5.13
C ARG A 59 -14.02 5.20 3.92
N GLN A 60 -15.33 5.34 4.13
CA GLN A 60 -16.32 5.25 3.05
C GLN A 60 -16.18 6.40 2.04
N GLU A 61 -15.90 7.60 2.51
CA GLU A 61 -15.69 8.76 1.64
C GLU A 61 -14.38 8.62 0.86
N ALA A 62 -13.34 8.11 1.50
CA ALA A 62 -12.07 7.83 0.84
C ALA A 62 -12.24 6.78 -0.26
N LEU A 63 -12.98 5.70 0.02
CA LEU A 63 -13.26 4.65 -0.96
C LEU A 63 -14.03 5.20 -2.17
N ALA A 64 -15.08 6.00 -1.92
CA ALA A 64 -15.84 6.63 -2.99
C ALA A 64 -14.98 7.58 -3.84
N ALA A 65 -14.04 8.31 -3.23
CA ALA A 65 -13.13 9.18 -3.95
C ALA A 65 -12.10 8.39 -4.79
N PHE A 66 -11.56 7.27 -4.25
CA PHE A 66 -10.72 6.36 -5.04
C PHE A 66 -11.48 5.73 -6.20
N ASP A 67 -12.74 5.30 -6.01
CA ASP A 67 -13.56 4.73 -7.08
C ASP A 67 -13.79 5.75 -8.21
N ARG A 68 -14.05 7.02 -7.87
CA ARG A 68 -14.15 8.11 -8.85
C ARG A 68 -12.83 8.38 -9.56
N LEU A 69 -11.71 8.39 -8.82
CA LEU A 69 -10.38 8.55 -9.41
C LEU A 69 -10.08 7.44 -10.42
N LEU A 70 -10.34 6.19 -10.05
CA LEU A 70 -10.09 5.03 -10.90
C LEU A 70 -11.07 4.95 -12.09
N ALA A 71 -12.23 5.60 -12.02
CA ALA A 71 -13.12 5.75 -13.18
C ALA A 71 -12.53 6.68 -14.24
N VAL A 72 -11.74 7.69 -13.87
CA VAL A 72 -11.09 8.63 -14.81
C VAL A 72 -9.63 8.23 -15.10
N GLN A 73 -8.97 7.53 -14.20
CA GLN A 73 -7.59 7.02 -14.35
C GLN A 73 -7.52 5.53 -13.99
N PRO A 74 -8.02 4.63 -14.85
CA PRO A 74 -8.12 3.19 -14.56
C PRO A 74 -6.78 2.48 -14.44
N ASP A 75 -5.70 3.09 -14.93
CA ASP A 75 -4.34 2.55 -14.90
C ASP A 75 -3.42 3.26 -13.90
N ASP A 76 -4.00 3.90 -12.88
CA ASP A 76 -3.24 4.44 -11.75
C ASP A 76 -2.94 3.33 -10.73
N ALA A 77 -1.71 2.78 -10.79
CA ALA A 77 -1.26 1.70 -9.90
C ALA A 77 -1.25 2.13 -8.42
N GLU A 78 -0.89 3.39 -8.14
CA GLU A 78 -0.85 3.92 -6.77
C GLU A 78 -2.26 4.07 -6.19
N ALA A 79 -3.23 4.54 -6.98
CA ALA A 79 -4.62 4.62 -6.56
C ALA A 79 -5.21 3.24 -6.27
N HIS A 80 -4.92 2.23 -7.11
CA HIS A 80 -5.32 0.84 -6.83
C HIS A 80 -4.67 0.31 -5.55
N PHE A 81 -3.38 0.56 -5.34
CA PHE A 81 -2.70 0.16 -4.11
C PHE A 81 -3.35 0.82 -2.88
N ASN A 82 -3.56 2.13 -2.89
CA ASN A 82 -4.15 2.87 -1.77
C ASN A 82 -5.60 2.42 -1.48
N ARG A 83 -6.38 2.15 -2.53
CA ARG A 83 -7.71 1.55 -2.41
C ARG A 83 -7.66 0.18 -1.76
N GLY A 84 -6.70 -0.67 -2.15
CA GLY A 84 -6.48 -1.99 -1.56
C GLY A 84 -6.14 -1.90 -0.07
N PHE A 85 -5.26 -0.98 0.29
CA PHE A 85 -4.89 -0.72 1.68
C PHE A 85 -6.10 -0.28 2.53
N LEU A 86 -6.94 0.61 1.98
CA LEU A 86 -8.16 1.06 2.64
C LEU A 86 -9.17 -0.07 2.84
N LEU A 87 -9.35 -0.93 1.84
CA LEU A 87 -10.24 -2.09 1.91
C LEU A 87 -9.75 -3.11 2.96
N GLU A 88 -8.42 -3.31 3.09
CA GLU A 88 -7.85 -4.15 4.15
C GLU A 88 -8.18 -3.59 5.54
N ASP A 89 -8.04 -2.27 5.74
CA ASP A 89 -8.40 -1.59 6.99
C ASP A 89 -9.91 -1.66 7.30
N MET A 90 -10.75 -1.84 6.26
CA MET A 90 -12.18 -2.10 6.37
C MET A 90 -12.52 -3.58 6.52
N ASN A 91 -11.53 -4.48 6.55
CA ASN A 91 -11.68 -5.93 6.59
C ASN A 91 -12.36 -6.53 5.33
N GLU A 92 -12.34 -5.80 4.21
CA GLU A 92 -12.85 -6.24 2.91
C GLU A 92 -11.75 -6.93 2.10
N ARG A 93 -11.29 -8.09 2.59
CA ARG A 93 -10.06 -8.78 2.12
C ARG A 93 -10.06 -9.12 0.63
N GLU A 94 -11.15 -9.65 0.10
CA GLU A 94 -11.21 -10.02 -1.33
C GLU A 94 -11.11 -8.78 -2.23
N GLY A 95 -11.76 -7.68 -1.85
CA GLY A 95 -11.64 -6.40 -2.52
C GLY A 95 -10.21 -5.84 -2.47
N ALA A 96 -9.56 -5.95 -1.30
CA ALA A 96 -8.17 -5.55 -1.11
C ALA A 96 -7.22 -6.34 -2.02
N MET A 97 -7.33 -7.68 -2.02
CA MET A 97 -6.52 -8.55 -2.88
C MET A 97 -6.73 -8.25 -4.37
N ALA A 98 -7.97 -7.99 -4.79
CA ALA A 98 -8.26 -7.61 -6.18
C ALA A 98 -7.59 -6.28 -6.56
N ALA A 99 -7.65 -5.28 -5.67
CA ALA A 99 -7.03 -3.97 -5.88
C ALA A 99 -5.49 -4.07 -5.93
N PHE A 100 -4.86 -4.82 -5.01
CA PHE A 100 -3.41 -5.07 -5.06
C PHE A 100 -2.98 -5.81 -6.33
N ARG A 101 -3.73 -6.83 -6.77
CA ARG A 101 -3.46 -7.51 -8.05
C ARG A 101 -3.54 -6.56 -9.23
N ARG A 102 -4.51 -5.64 -9.23
CA ARG A 102 -4.61 -4.63 -10.30
C ARG A 102 -3.42 -3.67 -10.28
N ALA A 103 -3.00 -3.18 -9.11
CA ALA A 103 -1.79 -2.37 -8.96
C ALA A 103 -0.54 -3.07 -9.51
N ILE A 104 -0.37 -4.37 -9.20
CA ILE A 104 0.73 -5.20 -9.69
C ILE A 104 0.65 -5.42 -11.21
N ALA A 105 -0.55 -5.60 -11.75
CA ALA A 105 -0.73 -5.78 -13.20
C ALA A 105 -0.35 -4.52 -13.99
N ILE A 106 -0.58 -3.34 -13.43
CA ILE A 106 -0.20 -2.05 -14.02
C ILE A 106 1.29 -1.77 -13.81
N ASN A 107 1.79 -1.97 -12.60
CA ASN A 107 3.19 -1.81 -12.24
C ASN A 107 3.72 -3.09 -11.58
N PRO A 108 4.36 -3.99 -12.34
CA PRO A 108 4.91 -5.25 -11.81
C PRO A 108 6.01 -5.09 -10.76
N ASP A 109 6.59 -3.90 -10.63
CA ASP A 109 7.62 -3.57 -9.64
C ASP A 109 7.09 -2.73 -8.48
N HIS A 110 5.78 -2.69 -8.29
CA HIS A 110 5.15 -2.02 -7.16
C HIS A 110 5.33 -2.85 -5.87
N ASP A 111 6.43 -2.63 -5.18
CA ASP A 111 6.88 -3.39 -4.00
C ASP A 111 5.85 -3.42 -2.87
N ARG A 112 5.22 -2.28 -2.58
CA ARG A 112 4.18 -2.18 -1.54
C ARG A 112 2.92 -2.97 -1.89
N ALA A 113 2.54 -3.03 -3.18
CA ALA A 113 1.38 -3.81 -3.59
C ALA A 113 1.64 -5.31 -3.47
N HIS A 114 2.86 -5.78 -3.79
CA HIS A 114 3.25 -7.16 -3.54
C HIS A 114 3.20 -7.50 -2.04
N TYR A 115 3.71 -6.62 -1.19
CA TYR A 115 3.69 -6.84 0.25
C TYR A 115 2.24 -6.85 0.79
N GLY A 116 1.41 -5.88 0.39
CA GLY A 116 -0.01 -5.81 0.77
C GLY A 116 -0.79 -7.06 0.35
N LEU A 117 -0.63 -7.50 -0.92
CA LEU A 117 -1.25 -8.74 -1.40
C LEU A 117 -0.83 -9.95 -0.56
N ALA A 118 0.45 -10.04 -0.24
CA ALA A 118 0.96 -11.15 0.57
C ALA A 118 0.34 -11.16 1.97
N LEU A 119 0.25 -10.01 2.63
CA LEU A 119 -0.36 -9.92 3.96
C LEU A 119 -1.85 -10.29 3.94
N SER A 120 -2.60 -9.83 2.93
CA SER A 120 -4.02 -10.20 2.77
C SER A 120 -4.18 -11.70 2.53
N LEU A 121 -3.31 -12.32 1.73
CA LEU A 121 -3.29 -13.77 1.49
C LEU A 121 -2.96 -14.56 2.76
N ILE A 122 -1.98 -14.11 3.55
CA ILE A 122 -1.63 -14.71 4.85
C ILE A 122 -2.83 -14.63 5.81
N SER A 123 -3.47 -13.47 5.91
CA SER A 123 -4.66 -13.27 6.74
C SER A 123 -5.84 -14.16 6.32
N ALA A 124 -5.94 -14.45 5.02
CA ALA A 124 -6.93 -15.36 4.45
C ALA A 124 -6.50 -16.85 4.54
N ARG A 125 -5.36 -17.19 5.16
CA ARG A 125 -4.78 -18.54 5.24
C ARG A 125 -4.43 -19.16 3.88
N ARG A 126 -4.27 -18.35 2.84
CA ARG A 126 -3.86 -18.75 1.48
C ARG A 126 -2.33 -18.70 1.37
N LEU A 127 -1.65 -19.47 2.20
CA LEU A 127 -0.21 -19.38 2.44
C LEU A 127 0.64 -19.69 1.19
N GLU A 128 0.24 -20.70 0.41
CA GLU A 128 0.95 -21.06 -0.83
C GLU A 128 0.94 -19.90 -1.85
N GLU A 129 -0.19 -19.22 -1.96
CA GLU A 129 -0.33 -18.09 -2.87
C GLU A 129 0.46 -16.85 -2.41
N ALA A 130 0.67 -16.69 -1.09
CA ALA A 130 1.45 -15.60 -0.54
C ALA A 130 2.95 -15.66 -0.89
N LEU A 131 3.48 -16.85 -1.21
CA LEU A 131 4.90 -17.03 -1.51
C LEU A 131 5.35 -16.23 -2.74
N VAL A 132 4.53 -16.17 -3.79
CA VAL A 132 4.88 -15.46 -5.02
C VAL A 132 5.07 -13.97 -4.80
N PRO A 133 4.09 -13.24 -4.24
CA PRO A 133 4.27 -11.81 -3.98
C PRO A 133 5.34 -11.54 -2.91
N LEU A 134 5.53 -12.40 -1.89
CA LEU A 134 6.64 -12.24 -0.93
C LEU A 134 8.01 -12.36 -1.59
N LYS A 135 8.23 -13.39 -2.42
CA LYS A 135 9.47 -13.57 -3.18
C LYS A 135 9.75 -12.38 -4.12
N LYS A 136 8.70 -11.78 -4.71
CA LYS A 136 8.88 -10.58 -5.52
C LYS A 136 9.21 -9.36 -4.67
N ASN A 137 8.53 -9.16 -3.54
CA ASN A 137 8.82 -8.06 -2.61
C ASN A 137 10.25 -8.10 -2.09
N THR A 138 10.76 -9.29 -1.67
CA THR A 138 12.15 -9.44 -1.20
C THR A 138 13.19 -9.13 -2.29
N LYS A 139 12.88 -9.38 -3.57
CA LYS A 139 13.75 -8.99 -4.69
C LYS A 139 13.75 -7.49 -4.93
N LEU A 140 12.59 -6.84 -4.78
CA LEU A 140 12.46 -5.39 -4.98
C LEU A 140 13.02 -4.60 -3.78
N GLN A 141 12.94 -5.17 -2.57
CA GLN A 141 13.37 -4.57 -1.31
C GLN A 141 14.34 -5.49 -0.55
N PRO A 142 15.54 -5.79 -1.11
CA PRO A 142 16.43 -6.82 -0.54
C PRO A 142 16.94 -6.48 0.87
N MET A 143 17.02 -5.21 1.23
CA MET A 143 17.46 -4.75 2.55
C MET A 143 16.31 -4.45 3.52
N SER A 144 15.06 -4.64 3.11
CA SER A 144 13.90 -4.50 4.00
C SER A 144 13.64 -5.83 4.71
N PRO A 145 13.74 -5.91 6.06
CA PRO A 145 13.57 -7.17 6.77
C PRO A 145 12.14 -7.70 6.77
N TYR A 146 11.15 -6.84 6.54
CA TYR A 146 9.74 -7.20 6.70
C TYR A 146 9.27 -8.26 5.70
N GLY A 147 9.64 -8.11 4.42
CA GLY A 147 9.32 -9.10 3.39
C GLY A 147 9.97 -10.45 3.66
N TRP A 148 11.25 -10.45 4.03
CA TRP A 148 12.00 -11.65 4.39
C TRP A 148 11.41 -12.35 5.62
N TYR A 149 11.07 -11.60 6.65
CA TYR A 149 10.46 -12.14 7.86
C TYR A 149 9.13 -12.84 7.57
N GLN A 150 8.25 -12.21 6.79
CA GLN A 150 6.98 -12.83 6.41
C GLN A 150 7.19 -14.05 5.51
N LEU A 151 8.16 -13.99 4.59
CA LEU A 151 8.50 -15.12 3.72
C LEU A 151 8.93 -16.33 4.56
N ALA A 152 9.83 -16.15 5.53
CA ALA A 152 10.27 -17.23 6.40
C ALA A 152 9.15 -17.81 7.25
N ARG A 153 8.27 -16.95 7.81
CA ARG A 153 7.12 -17.42 8.58
C ARG A 153 6.17 -18.28 7.74
N VAL A 154 5.85 -17.82 6.54
CA VAL A 154 4.99 -18.57 5.63
C VAL A 154 5.63 -19.89 5.22
N GLN A 155 6.93 -19.89 4.90
CA GLN A 155 7.66 -21.12 4.58
C GLN A 155 7.67 -22.10 5.75
N HIS A 156 7.90 -21.61 6.97
CA HIS A 156 7.86 -22.42 8.18
C HIS A 156 6.48 -23.05 8.42
N GLU A 157 5.39 -22.26 8.31
CA GLU A 157 4.01 -22.77 8.45
C GLU A 157 3.66 -23.82 7.40
N LEU A 158 4.29 -23.75 6.21
CA LEU A 158 4.14 -24.74 5.14
C LEU A 158 5.08 -25.94 5.29
N GLY A 159 5.89 -26.03 6.36
CA GLY A 159 6.83 -27.10 6.61
C GLY A 159 8.08 -27.07 5.73
N ARG A 160 8.37 -25.95 5.08
CA ARG A 160 9.52 -25.76 4.16
C ARG A 160 10.76 -25.36 4.94
N THR A 161 11.26 -26.27 5.77
CA THR A 161 12.34 -26.00 6.75
C THR A 161 13.62 -25.49 6.09
N ASP A 162 14.06 -26.09 4.99
CA ASP A 162 15.31 -25.68 4.31
C ASP A 162 15.22 -24.27 3.73
N GLU A 163 14.07 -23.91 3.13
CA GLU A 163 13.82 -22.56 2.62
C GLU A 163 13.78 -21.55 3.78
N THR A 164 13.14 -21.91 4.92
CA THR A 164 13.08 -21.08 6.11
C THR A 164 14.49 -20.82 6.67
N GLN A 165 15.34 -21.87 6.73
CA GLN A 165 16.73 -21.76 7.19
C GLN A 165 17.53 -20.78 6.33
N GLN A 166 17.42 -20.87 5.00
CA GLN A 166 18.10 -19.96 4.08
C GLN A 166 17.72 -18.50 4.31
N VAL A 167 16.43 -18.22 4.54
CA VAL A 167 15.96 -16.86 4.84
C VAL A 167 16.43 -16.39 6.21
N LEU A 168 16.43 -17.28 7.22
CA LEU A 168 16.94 -16.98 8.57
C LEU A 168 18.43 -16.60 8.50
N ASP A 169 19.24 -17.38 7.78
CA ASP A 169 20.67 -17.11 7.61
C ASP A 169 20.92 -15.80 6.87
N HIS A 170 20.07 -15.49 5.89
CA HIS A 170 20.12 -14.20 5.18
C HIS A 170 19.82 -13.03 6.13
N LEU A 171 18.73 -13.10 6.90
CA LEU A 171 18.36 -12.07 7.88
C LEU A 171 19.43 -11.87 8.96
N ALA A 172 20.07 -12.94 9.42
CA ALA A 172 21.10 -12.86 10.46
C ALA A 172 22.29 -11.98 10.05
N ARG A 173 22.57 -11.82 8.77
CA ARG A 173 23.68 -11.03 8.25
C ARG A 173 23.43 -9.51 8.29
N PHE A 174 22.19 -9.03 8.09
CA PHE A 174 21.91 -7.60 8.01
C PHE A 174 20.91 -7.10 9.06
N GLU A 175 20.04 -7.97 9.60
CA GLU A 175 19.06 -7.61 10.63
C GLU A 175 18.98 -8.68 11.75
N PRO A 176 20.04 -8.78 12.58
CA PRO A 176 20.15 -9.83 13.62
C PRO A 176 19.02 -9.82 14.65
N LYS A 177 18.35 -8.68 14.86
CA LYS A 177 17.22 -8.59 15.80
C LYS A 177 16.02 -9.37 15.29
N ILE A 178 15.69 -9.19 14.01
CA ILE A 178 14.58 -9.90 13.35
C ILE A 178 14.91 -11.39 13.20
N ALA A 179 16.18 -11.73 12.88
CA ALA A 179 16.62 -13.11 12.85
C ALA A 179 16.41 -13.81 14.20
N ARG A 180 16.81 -13.19 15.32
CA ARG A 180 16.58 -13.73 16.67
C ARG A 180 15.10 -13.87 17.03
N GLN A 181 14.23 -13.00 16.52
CA GLN A 181 12.80 -13.16 16.68
C GLN A 181 12.32 -14.39 15.92
N LEU A 182 12.73 -14.55 14.67
CA LEU A 182 12.37 -15.70 13.84
C LEU A 182 12.88 -17.02 14.43
N GLU A 183 14.11 -17.06 15.00
CA GLU A 183 14.64 -18.22 15.73
C GLU A 183 13.72 -18.66 16.86
N ARG A 184 13.20 -17.72 17.64
CA ARG A 184 12.28 -18.03 18.74
C ARG A 184 10.94 -18.56 18.25
N GLU A 185 10.45 -18.05 17.13
CA GLU A 185 9.16 -18.44 16.56
C GLU A 185 9.21 -19.80 15.84
N THR A 186 10.32 -20.11 15.18
CA THR A 186 10.48 -21.32 14.36
C THR A 186 11.21 -22.46 15.08
N GLY A 187 11.94 -22.17 16.15
CA GLY A 187 12.85 -23.11 16.82
C GLY A 187 14.15 -23.40 16.05
N LEU A 188 14.32 -22.82 14.86
CA LEU A 188 15.55 -22.91 14.08
C LEU A 188 16.63 -22.02 14.67
N ARG A 189 17.89 -22.24 14.26
CA ARG A 189 19.03 -21.39 14.62
C ARG A 189 19.72 -20.92 13.34
N ALA A 190 20.09 -19.65 13.30
CA ALA A 190 20.91 -19.16 12.20
C ALA A 190 22.26 -19.91 12.19
N SER A 191 22.69 -20.29 10.99
CA SER A 191 24.00 -20.89 10.82
C SER A 191 25.06 -19.88 11.25
N THR A 192 25.89 -20.23 12.23
CA THR A 192 27.00 -19.36 12.64
C THR A 192 27.92 -19.17 11.43
N LEU A 193 28.16 -17.90 11.08
CA LEU A 193 29.18 -17.55 10.11
C LEU A 193 30.53 -18.03 10.68
N SER A 194 31.03 -19.14 10.18
CA SER A 194 32.41 -19.61 10.40
C SER A 194 33.40 -18.79 9.63
#